data_81723c9b1d855443f5e770583349f6a7
#
_entry.id   81723c9b1d855443f5e770583349f6a7
#
_cell.length_a   1.000
_cell.length_b   1.000
_cell.length_c   1.000
_cell.angle_alpha   90.00
_cell.angle_beta   90.00
_cell.angle_gamma   90.00
#
_symmetry.space_group_name_H-M   'P 1'
#
loop_
_entity.id
_entity.type
_entity.pdbx_description
1 polymer ?
#
loop_
_entity_poly.entity_id
_entity_poly.type
_entity_poly.pdbx_seq_one_letter_code
_entity_poly.pdbx_strand_id
1 'polypeptide(L)'
;MNFVKFRNNRNLPVQPRSNYFHLFRTRMFKKALVFILVLFFTAALLPLWIMWRDFWVSRLDADTVRPADTAVVLSTRSYEGGRLNPCLVARVEASVELYRAGKVKKLVMSGGVSRDLQSSAGNMQMIAEKMGVPKADIIQEREAGNTFENIVFSRKFIENSPRVVIVSAGFHLARARMMADKQWQGHDIQVYAAPFCSEPYGGYGFTVLRESAAFVKNALKGRL
;
A
#
# COMPACT_ATOMS: atom_id res chain seq x y z
N MET A 1 89.84 -45.78 6.96
CA MET A 1 88.95 -45.23 5.87
C MET A 1 87.53 -45.59 6.27
N ASN A 2 86.85 -44.73 7.04
CA ASN A 2 85.53 -44.98 7.61
C ASN A 2 84.46 -44.29 6.76
N PHE A 3 83.60 -45.05 6.09
CA PHE A 3 82.43 -44.54 5.36
C PHE A 3 81.27 -44.28 6.35
N VAL A 4 80.90 -43.02 6.53
CA VAL A 4 79.71 -42.62 7.28
C VAL A 4 78.52 -42.79 6.38
N LYS A 5 77.54 -43.67 6.70
CA LYS A 5 76.30 -43.91 6.06
C LYS A 5 75.30 -42.84 6.49
N PHE A 6 74.95 -41.89 5.62
CA PHE A 6 73.82 -40.96 5.83
C PHE A 6 72.49 -41.72 5.72
N ARG A 7 71.74 -41.76 6.80
CA ARG A 7 70.40 -42.31 6.88
C ARG A 7 69.38 -41.24 6.51
N ASN A 8 68.81 -41.35 5.35
CA ASN A 8 67.82 -40.41 4.83
C ASN A 8 66.45 -40.76 5.47
N ASN A 9 66.05 -40.04 6.52
CA ASN A 9 64.78 -40.22 7.23
C ASN A 9 63.80 -39.16 6.75
N ARG A 10 63.13 -39.38 5.59
CA ARG A 10 62.04 -38.55 5.11
C ARG A 10 60.70 -39.32 5.16
N ASN A 11 60.14 -39.43 6.33
CA ASN A 11 58.73 -39.76 6.47
C ASN A 11 58.11 -38.73 7.42
N LEU A 12 57.83 -37.54 6.87
CA LEU A 12 56.92 -36.59 7.52
C LEU A 12 55.50 -36.99 7.13
N PRO A 13 54.58 -37.15 8.10
CA PRO A 13 53.20 -37.44 7.79
C PRO A 13 52.56 -36.24 7.05
N VAL A 14 52.12 -36.45 5.80
CA VAL A 14 51.33 -35.49 5.05
C VAL A 14 49.98 -35.39 5.76
N GLN A 15 49.78 -34.31 6.50
CA GLN A 15 48.47 -34.01 7.08
C GLN A 15 47.45 -33.69 5.98
N PRO A 16 46.27 -34.29 5.99
CA PRO A 16 45.24 -34.02 4.98
C PRO A 16 44.66 -32.62 5.18
N ARG A 17 45.12 -31.65 4.38
CA ARG A 17 44.64 -30.26 4.36
C ARG A 17 43.20 -30.09 3.84
N SER A 18 42.50 -31.15 3.41
CA SER A 18 41.23 -31.06 2.69
C SER A 18 39.98 -30.89 3.58
N ASN A 19 39.98 -31.35 4.82
CA ASN A 19 38.74 -31.39 5.63
C ASN A 19 38.35 -30.02 6.21
N TYR A 20 39.31 -29.15 6.52
CA TYR A 20 39.02 -27.83 7.09
C TYR A 20 38.36 -26.88 6.05
N PHE A 21 38.75 -26.96 4.78
CA PHE A 21 38.22 -26.14 3.72
C PHE A 21 36.76 -26.51 3.38
N HIS A 22 36.42 -27.78 3.44
CA HIS A 22 35.05 -28.29 3.25
C HIS A 22 34.11 -27.88 4.40
N LEU A 23 34.56 -27.99 5.64
CA LEU A 23 33.79 -27.59 6.83
C LEU A 23 33.57 -26.07 6.90
N PHE A 24 34.56 -25.27 6.51
CA PHE A 24 34.42 -23.80 6.45
C PHE A 24 33.45 -23.38 5.36
N ARG A 25 33.52 -23.97 4.18
CA ARG A 25 32.62 -23.72 3.06
C ARG A 25 31.16 -24.10 3.39
N THR A 26 30.92 -25.22 4.05
CA THR A 26 29.57 -25.65 4.47
C THR A 26 28.98 -24.76 5.55
N ARG A 27 29.77 -24.28 6.51
CA ARG A 27 29.33 -23.32 7.54
C ARG A 27 28.96 -21.96 6.97
N MET A 28 29.78 -21.44 6.04
CA MET A 28 29.46 -20.19 5.34
C MET A 28 28.19 -20.31 4.49
N PHE A 29 28.02 -21.43 3.77
CA PHE A 29 26.83 -21.70 2.98
C PHE A 29 25.57 -21.76 3.86
N LYS A 30 25.62 -22.44 5.01
CA LYS A 30 24.50 -22.48 5.97
C LYS A 30 24.16 -21.10 6.51
N LYS A 31 25.16 -20.28 6.87
CA LYS A 31 24.92 -18.89 7.33
C LYS A 31 24.31 -18.02 6.24
N ALA A 32 24.80 -18.12 4.99
CA ALA A 32 24.25 -17.40 3.84
C ALA A 32 22.81 -17.84 3.56
N LEU A 33 22.51 -19.13 3.62
CA LEU A 33 21.16 -19.66 3.43
C LEU A 33 20.20 -19.14 4.53
N VAL A 34 20.61 -19.19 5.79
CA VAL A 34 19.81 -18.65 6.90
C VAL A 34 19.57 -17.15 6.72
N PHE A 35 20.58 -16.38 6.32
CA PHE A 35 20.44 -14.96 6.05
C PHE A 35 19.46 -14.69 4.90
N ILE A 36 19.55 -15.44 3.79
CA ILE A 36 18.60 -15.35 2.67
C ILE A 36 17.17 -15.69 3.10
N LEU A 37 17.00 -16.76 3.89
CA LEU A 37 15.69 -17.13 4.42
C LEU A 37 15.11 -16.03 5.32
N VAL A 38 15.92 -15.46 6.21
CA VAL A 38 15.48 -14.33 7.06
C VAL A 38 15.06 -13.15 6.23
N LEU A 39 15.86 -12.76 5.20
CA LEU A 39 15.49 -11.69 4.28
C LEU A 39 14.20 -12.00 3.52
N PHE A 40 14.02 -13.22 3.06
CA PHE A 40 12.81 -13.64 2.36
C PHE A 40 11.58 -13.56 3.28
N PHE A 41 11.68 -14.10 4.50
CA PHE A 41 10.57 -14.03 5.47
C PHE A 41 10.25 -12.58 5.87
N THR A 42 11.25 -11.75 6.13
CA THR A 42 11.00 -10.34 6.46
C THR A 42 10.39 -9.57 5.30
N ALA A 43 10.82 -9.83 4.06
CA ALA A 43 10.24 -9.23 2.86
C ALA A 43 8.79 -9.66 2.61
N ALA A 44 8.41 -10.88 3.04
CA ALA A 44 7.05 -11.38 2.91
C ALA A 44 6.09 -10.80 3.97
N LEU A 45 6.58 -10.33 5.11
CA LEU A 45 5.73 -9.84 6.21
C LEU A 45 4.86 -8.64 5.81
N LEU A 46 5.41 -7.69 5.04
CA LEU A 46 4.67 -6.49 4.64
C LEU A 46 3.52 -6.82 3.67
N PRO A 47 3.72 -7.58 2.58
CA PRO A 47 2.62 -8.03 1.73
C PRO A 47 1.54 -8.81 2.50
N LEU A 48 1.93 -9.75 3.37
CA LEU A 48 0.99 -10.52 4.19
C LEU A 48 0.19 -9.62 5.15
N TRP A 49 0.83 -8.64 5.76
CA TRP A 49 0.15 -7.66 6.61
C TRP A 49 -0.82 -6.80 5.81
N ILE A 50 -0.47 -6.35 4.60
CA ILE A 50 -1.37 -5.61 3.72
C ILE A 50 -2.58 -6.46 3.36
N MET A 51 -2.37 -7.74 2.97
CA MET A 51 -3.45 -8.69 2.66
C MET A 51 -4.37 -8.91 3.86
N TRP A 52 -3.81 -9.09 5.05
CA TRP A 52 -4.57 -9.24 6.30
C TRP A 52 -5.40 -7.99 6.61
N ARG A 53 -4.82 -6.79 6.47
CA ARG A 53 -5.55 -5.52 6.66
C ARG A 53 -6.65 -5.34 5.64
N ASP A 54 -6.39 -5.63 4.37
CA ASP A 54 -7.36 -5.59 3.29
C ASP A 54 -8.54 -6.53 3.55
N PHE A 55 -8.25 -7.77 3.92
CA PHE A 55 -9.25 -8.77 4.26
C PHE A 55 -10.22 -8.30 5.36
N TRP A 56 -9.72 -7.67 6.41
CA TRP A 56 -10.57 -7.21 7.51
C TRP A 56 -11.34 -5.94 7.16
N VAL A 57 -10.68 -4.96 6.54
CA VAL A 57 -11.33 -3.68 6.22
C VAL A 57 -12.39 -3.83 5.13
N SER A 58 -12.21 -4.75 4.19
CA SER A 58 -13.15 -5.02 3.10
C SER A 58 -14.41 -5.79 3.55
N ARG A 59 -14.50 -6.17 4.82
CA ARG A 59 -15.68 -6.79 5.43
C ARG A 59 -16.52 -5.83 6.28
N LEU A 60 -16.06 -4.60 6.42
CA LEU A 60 -16.81 -3.59 7.17
C LEU A 60 -17.97 -3.09 6.31
N ASP A 61 -19.18 -3.20 6.84
CA ASP A 61 -20.38 -2.63 6.23
C ASP A 61 -20.50 -1.14 6.59
N ALA A 62 -21.29 -0.41 5.82
CA ALA A 62 -21.55 1.01 6.07
C ALA A 62 -22.08 1.25 7.48
N ASP A 63 -22.85 0.30 8.04
CA ASP A 63 -23.39 0.41 9.40
C ASP A 63 -22.33 0.40 10.50
N THR A 64 -21.19 -0.21 10.27
CA THR A 64 -20.05 -0.22 11.20
C THR A 64 -19.32 1.12 11.26
N VAL A 65 -19.49 1.98 10.24
CA VAL A 65 -18.90 3.31 10.20
C VAL A 65 -19.65 4.23 11.14
N ARG A 66 -18.95 4.83 12.09
CA ARG A 66 -19.53 5.85 12.96
C ARG A 66 -19.86 7.10 12.15
N PRO A 67 -20.97 7.81 12.43
CA PRO A 67 -21.31 9.05 11.74
C PRO A 67 -20.12 10.02 11.71
N ALA A 68 -19.81 10.55 10.54
CA ALA A 68 -18.73 11.48 10.28
C ALA A 68 -19.25 12.68 9.48
N ASP A 69 -18.47 13.75 9.38
CA ASP A 69 -18.91 14.93 8.67
C ASP A 69 -18.59 14.83 7.18
N THR A 70 -17.42 14.24 6.84
CA THR A 70 -16.91 14.23 5.47
C THR A 70 -16.30 12.88 5.13
N ALA A 71 -16.56 12.37 3.93
CA ALA A 71 -15.78 11.29 3.31
C ALA A 71 -14.80 11.87 2.29
N VAL A 72 -13.51 11.49 2.39
CA VAL A 72 -12.48 11.80 1.40
C VAL A 72 -12.27 10.58 0.52
N VAL A 73 -12.66 10.69 -0.75
CA VAL A 73 -12.61 9.62 -1.75
C VAL A 73 -11.30 9.75 -2.53
N LEU A 74 -10.39 8.80 -2.34
CA LEU A 74 -9.11 8.81 -3.03
C LEU A 74 -9.26 8.26 -4.45
N SER A 75 -8.83 9.03 -5.44
CA SER A 75 -8.93 8.63 -6.84
C SER A 75 -7.99 7.49 -7.23
N THR A 76 -8.28 6.89 -8.36
CA THR A 76 -7.39 6.10 -9.19
C THR A 76 -7.50 6.59 -10.62
N ARG A 77 -6.88 5.94 -11.60
CA ARG A 77 -7.03 6.33 -13.02
C ARG A 77 -8.50 6.40 -13.40
N SER A 78 -8.87 7.46 -14.12
CA SER A 78 -10.27 7.67 -14.51
C SER A 78 -10.73 6.73 -15.62
N TYR A 79 -9.86 6.48 -16.60
CA TYR A 79 -10.17 5.66 -17.75
C TYR A 79 -9.16 4.55 -17.95
N GLU A 80 -9.64 3.48 -18.55
CA GLU A 80 -8.86 2.33 -18.96
C GLU A 80 -9.42 1.76 -20.25
N GLY A 81 -8.55 1.63 -21.26
CA GLY A 81 -8.98 1.20 -22.59
C GLY A 81 -10.13 2.03 -23.16
N GLY A 82 -10.20 3.33 -22.87
CA GLY A 82 -11.26 4.24 -23.30
C GLY A 82 -12.58 4.12 -22.52
N ARG A 83 -12.64 3.28 -21.47
CA ARG A 83 -13.82 3.11 -20.61
C ARG A 83 -13.54 3.65 -19.22
N LEU A 84 -14.57 4.08 -18.49
CA LEU A 84 -14.44 4.42 -17.06
C LEU A 84 -13.86 3.23 -16.29
N ASN A 85 -12.85 3.53 -15.49
CA ASN A 85 -12.20 2.52 -14.67
C ASN A 85 -13.15 2.00 -13.59
N PRO A 86 -13.48 0.69 -13.57
CA PRO A 86 -14.39 0.12 -12.58
C PRO A 86 -13.93 0.39 -11.13
N CYS A 87 -12.62 0.48 -10.90
CA CYS A 87 -12.09 0.78 -9.57
C CYS A 87 -12.33 2.22 -9.13
N LEU A 88 -12.41 3.17 -10.06
CA LEU A 88 -12.85 4.54 -9.73
C LEU A 88 -14.32 4.55 -9.38
N VAL A 89 -15.14 3.87 -10.19
CA VAL A 89 -16.60 3.76 -9.98
C VAL A 89 -16.88 3.14 -8.62
N ALA A 90 -16.27 1.99 -8.28
CA ALA A 90 -16.45 1.31 -7.01
C ALA A 90 -16.14 2.20 -5.78
N ARG A 91 -15.13 3.06 -5.85
CA ARG A 91 -14.82 4.01 -4.77
C ARG A 91 -15.90 5.08 -4.62
N VAL A 92 -16.45 5.56 -5.71
CA VAL A 92 -17.56 6.51 -5.67
C VAL A 92 -18.82 5.82 -5.13
N GLU A 93 -19.14 4.61 -5.60
CA GLU A 93 -20.28 3.82 -5.11
C GLU A 93 -20.22 3.63 -3.60
N ALA A 94 -19.06 3.20 -3.06
CA ALA A 94 -18.85 3.05 -1.63
C ALA A 94 -19.05 4.38 -0.86
N SER A 95 -18.62 5.49 -1.42
CA SER A 95 -18.82 6.80 -0.79
C SER A 95 -20.28 7.26 -0.82
N VAL A 96 -21.00 6.97 -1.91
CA VAL A 96 -22.43 7.25 -2.05
C VAL A 96 -23.24 6.36 -1.12
N GLU A 97 -22.84 5.13 -0.91
CA GLU A 97 -23.44 4.24 0.10
C GLU A 97 -23.38 4.87 1.50
N LEU A 98 -22.21 5.35 1.94
CA LEU A 98 -22.06 6.07 3.22
C LEU A 98 -22.93 7.33 3.28
N TYR A 99 -23.00 8.08 2.19
CA TYR A 99 -23.83 9.28 2.09
C TYR A 99 -25.33 8.95 2.25
N ARG A 100 -25.82 7.95 1.51
CA ARG A 100 -27.23 7.49 1.58
C ARG A 100 -27.61 6.92 2.95
N ALA A 101 -26.65 6.23 3.60
CA ALA A 101 -26.81 5.73 4.96
C ALA A 101 -26.77 6.83 6.04
N GLY A 102 -26.62 8.11 5.65
CA GLY A 102 -26.49 9.23 6.58
C GLY A 102 -25.20 9.22 7.42
N LYS A 103 -24.22 8.40 7.03
CA LYS A 103 -22.94 8.28 7.75
C LYS A 103 -22.01 9.47 7.48
N VAL A 104 -22.15 10.12 6.33
CA VAL A 104 -21.42 11.34 5.97
C VAL A 104 -22.35 12.37 5.31
N LYS A 105 -22.00 13.65 5.48
CA LYS A 105 -22.78 14.78 4.95
C LYS A 105 -22.18 15.35 3.67
N LYS A 106 -20.88 15.18 3.46
CA LYS A 106 -20.14 15.72 2.31
C LYS A 106 -19.15 14.70 1.75
N LEU A 107 -18.91 14.79 0.46
CA LEU A 107 -17.92 13.97 -0.27
C LEU A 107 -16.82 14.87 -0.83
N VAL A 108 -15.58 14.65 -0.44
CA VAL A 108 -14.40 15.28 -1.06
C VAL A 108 -13.83 14.29 -2.07
N MET A 109 -14.00 14.59 -3.37
CA MET A 109 -13.43 13.80 -4.46
C MET A 109 -12.00 14.28 -4.72
N SER A 110 -11.02 13.50 -4.29
CA SER A 110 -9.61 13.92 -4.36
C SER A 110 -8.85 13.17 -5.44
N GLY A 111 -8.34 13.93 -6.42
CA GLY A 111 -7.53 13.43 -7.53
C GLY A 111 -7.45 14.41 -8.69
N GLY A 112 -6.23 14.73 -9.07
CA GLY A 112 -5.92 15.67 -10.13
C GLY A 112 -6.16 15.13 -11.54
N VAL A 113 -5.51 15.78 -12.49
CA VAL A 113 -5.55 15.38 -13.90
C VAL A 113 -4.61 14.21 -14.11
N SER A 114 -5.14 13.11 -14.60
CA SER A 114 -4.38 11.92 -14.96
C SER A 114 -3.64 12.10 -16.29
N ARG A 115 -2.80 11.11 -16.67
CA ARG A 115 -2.07 11.11 -17.96
C ARG A 115 -2.97 11.13 -19.18
N ASP A 116 -4.23 10.74 -19.00
CA ASP A 116 -5.30 10.79 -20.01
C ASP A 116 -5.95 12.19 -20.14
N LEU A 117 -5.37 13.21 -19.50
CA LEU A 117 -5.87 14.59 -19.45
C LEU A 117 -7.28 14.73 -18.83
N GLN A 118 -7.78 13.70 -18.15
CA GLN A 118 -9.06 13.70 -17.48
C GLN A 118 -8.92 14.05 -16.00
N SER A 119 -9.80 14.90 -15.47
CA SER A 119 -9.86 15.20 -14.05
C SER A 119 -10.50 14.05 -13.27
N SER A 120 -9.71 13.36 -12.47
CA SER A 120 -10.23 12.25 -11.64
C SER A 120 -11.31 12.72 -10.67
N ALA A 121 -11.12 13.87 -10.02
CA ALA A 121 -12.13 14.46 -9.13
C ALA A 121 -13.42 14.83 -9.88
N GLY A 122 -13.29 15.40 -11.08
CA GLY A 122 -14.44 15.73 -11.92
C GLY A 122 -15.24 14.50 -12.37
N ASN A 123 -14.55 13.43 -12.77
CA ASN A 123 -15.21 12.17 -13.14
C ASN A 123 -15.90 11.52 -11.92
N MET A 124 -15.28 11.52 -10.74
CA MET A 124 -15.91 11.02 -9.51
C MET A 124 -17.14 11.83 -9.13
N GLN A 125 -17.11 13.17 -9.25
CA GLN A 125 -18.30 14.01 -9.03
C GLN A 125 -19.41 13.64 -10.00
N MET A 126 -19.12 13.56 -11.30
CA MET A 126 -20.13 13.20 -12.32
C MET A 126 -20.80 11.86 -12.00
N ILE A 127 -20.04 10.88 -11.53
CA ILE A 127 -20.59 9.57 -11.13
C ILE A 127 -21.48 9.72 -9.90
N ALA A 128 -21.03 10.44 -8.86
CA ALA A 128 -21.81 10.65 -7.64
C ALA A 128 -23.11 11.43 -7.88
N GLU A 129 -23.08 12.47 -8.75
CA GLU A 129 -24.28 13.22 -9.15
C GLU A 129 -25.29 12.33 -9.89
N LYS A 130 -24.83 11.47 -10.81
CA LYS A 130 -25.68 10.48 -11.48
C LYS A 130 -26.31 9.48 -10.51
N MET A 131 -25.66 9.24 -9.37
CA MET A 131 -26.16 8.40 -8.30
C MET A 131 -27.05 9.17 -7.31
N GLY A 132 -27.35 10.44 -7.53
CA GLY A 132 -28.28 11.26 -6.77
C GLY A 132 -27.68 12.04 -5.60
N VAL A 133 -26.35 12.16 -5.51
CA VAL A 133 -25.73 13.07 -4.54
C VAL A 133 -25.81 14.50 -5.05
N PRO A 134 -26.38 15.45 -4.27
CA PRO A 134 -26.44 16.84 -4.67
C PRO A 134 -25.04 17.43 -4.90
N LYS A 135 -24.88 18.23 -5.95
CA LYS A 135 -23.62 18.91 -6.27
C LYS A 135 -23.08 19.75 -5.10
N ALA A 136 -23.97 20.35 -4.31
CA ALA A 136 -23.63 21.17 -3.15
C ALA A 136 -22.92 20.37 -2.05
N ASP A 137 -23.08 19.05 -2.00
CA ASP A 137 -22.49 18.15 -1.03
C ASP A 137 -21.19 17.48 -1.54
N ILE A 138 -20.76 17.85 -2.77
CA ILE A 138 -19.55 17.32 -3.40
C ILE A 138 -18.51 18.42 -3.55
N ILE A 139 -17.32 18.18 -3.04
CA ILE A 139 -16.16 19.06 -3.16
C ILE A 139 -15.11 18.36 -4.03
N GLN A 140 -14.50 19.08 -4.97
CA GLN A 140 -13.43 18.56 -5.80
C GLN A 140 -12.08 19.07 -5.32
N GLU A 141 -11.15 18.15 -5.06
CA GLU A 141 -9.72 18.40 -4.97
C GLU A 141 -9.09 17.93 -6.28
N ARG A 142 -8.53 18.83 -7.08
CA ARG A 142 -8.10 18.59 -8.47
C ARG A 142 -6.58 18.64 -8.69
N GLU A 143 -5.80 18.84 -7.65
CA GLU A 143 -4.36 19.10 -7.77
C GLU A 143 -3.51 17.85 -7.51
N ALA A 144 -4.04 16.89 -6.75
CA ALA A 144 -3.30 15.73 -6.30
C ALA A 144 -2.92 14.75 -7.43
N GLY A 145 -1.62 14.52 -7.62
CA GLY A 145 -1.07 13.52 -8.55
C GLY A 145 -0.69 12.18 -7.92
N ASN A 146 -0.80 12.06 -6.60
CA ASN A 146 -0.49 10.83 -5.85
C ASN A 146 -1.19 10.81 -4.50
N THR A 147 -1.15 9.64 -3.81
CA THR A 147 -1.85 9.45 -2.53
C THR A 147 -1.45 10.44 -1.45
N PHE A 148 -0.17 10.78 -1.33
CA PHE A 148 0.29 11.72 -0.32
C PHE A 148 -0.30 13.12 -0.56
N GLU A 149 -0.33 13.55 -1.81
CA GLU A 149 -0.94 14.81 -2.21
C GLU A 149 -2.46 14.80 -2.02
N ASN A 150 -3.15 13.67 -2.32
CA ASN A 150 -4.56 13.52 -2.00
C ASN A 150 -4.82 13.82 -0.51
N ILE A 151 -4.01 13.26 0.39
CA ILE A 151 -4.14 13.51 1.83
C ILE A 151 -3.82 14.96 2.19
N VAL A 152 -2.69 15.49 1.70
CA VAL A 152 -2.25 16.86 2.04
C VAL A 152 -3.23 17.91 1.51
N PHE A 153 -3.66 17.78 0.25
CA PHE A 153 -4.50 18.80 -0.40
C PHE A 153 -5.97 18.71 0.03
N SER A 154 -6.42 17.54 0.49
CA SER A 154 -7.76 17.40 1.07
C SER A 154 -7.89 18.06 2.43
N ARG A 155 -6.79 18.36 3.15
CA ARG A 155 -6.81 18.94 4.50
C ARG A 155 -7.67 20.19 4.60
N LYS A 156 -7.53 21.13 3.65
CA LYS A 156 -8.29 22.38 3.61
C LYS A 156 -9.82 22.19 3.53
N PHE A 157 -10.28 21.03 3.07
CA PHE A 157 -11.72 20.74 2.91
C PHE A 157 -12.31 19.99 4.09
N ILE A 158 -11.48 19.56 5.04
CA ILE A 158 -11.90 18.82 6.23
C ILE A 158 -11.68 19.59 7.54
N GLU A 159 -11.18 20.82 7.51
CA GLU A 159 -10.85 21.62 8.70
C GLU A 159 -11.99 21.69 9.73
N ASN A 160 -13.24 21.77 9.25
CA ASN A 160 -14.43 21.81 10.07
C ASN A 160 -15.10 20.44 10.23
N SER A 161 -14.37 19.36 9.99
CA SER A 161 -14.86 17.96 10.06
C SER A 161 -14.15 17.19 11.16
N PRO A 162 -14.59 17.25 12.42
CA PRO A 162 -13.96 16.49 13.52
C PRO A 162 -13.79 15.01 13.22
N ARG A 163 -14.71 14.42 12.46
CA ARG A 163 -14.65 13.03 12.01
C ARG A 163 -14.65 12.93 10.50
N VAL A 164 -13.73 12.14 9.98
CA VAL A 164 -13.49 11.95 8.55
C VAL A 164 -13.41 10.48 8.20
N VAL A 165 -13.96 10.09 7.07
CA VAL A 165 -13.83 8.73 6.51
C VAL A 165 -12.98 8.78 5.24
N ILE A 166 -11.92 7.98 5.16
CA ILE A 166 -11.17 7.78 3.92
C ILE A 166 -11.80 6.62 3.16
N VAL A 167 -12.19 6.86 1.92
CA VAL A 167 -12.74 5.84 1.02
C VAL A 167 -11.73 5.51 -0.08
N SER A 168 -11.37 4.23 -0.20
CA SER A 168 -10.45 3.72 -1.24
C SER A 168 -10.53 2.20 -1.36
N ALA A 169 -9.73 1.58 -2.24
CA ALA A 169 -9.56 0.13 -2.26
C ALA A 169 -8.93 -0.36 -0.95
N GLY A 170 -9.39 -1.50 -0.42
CA GLY A 170 -9.03 -2.00 0.90
C GLY A 170 -7.52 -2.15 1.11
N PHE A 171 -6.80 -2.74 0.14
CA PHE A 171 -5.33 -2.90 0.18
C PHE A 171 -4.58 -1.56 0.30
N HIS A 172 -5.18 -0.46 -0.14
CA HIS A 172 -4.59 0.87 -0.15
C HIS A 172 -4.81 1.64 1.16
N LEU A 173 -5.89 1.30 1.89
CA LEU A 173 -6.35 2.08 3.05
C LEU A 173 -5.36 2.11 4.21
N ALA A 174 -4.59 1.05 4.44
CA ALA A 174 -3.60 1.04 5.52
C ALA A 174 -2.56 2.15 5.34
N ARG A 175 -2.01 2.31 4.14
CA ARG A 175 -1.02 3.35 3.83
C ARG A 175 -1.65 4.75 3.81
N ALA A 176 -2.83 4.88 3.22
CA ALA A 176 -3.56 6.15 3.21
C ALA A 176 -3.89 6.63 4.62
N ARG A 177 -4.33 5.72 5.50
CA ARG A 177 -4.63 6.01 6.90
C ARG A 177 -3.38 6.49 7.65
N MET A 178 -2.23 5.82 7.53
CA MET A 178 -1.00 6.25 8.20
C MET A 178 -0.54 7.64 7.73
N MET A 179 -0.68 7.95 6.44
CA MET A 179 -0.43 9.30 5.93
C MET A 179 -1.38 10.33 6.53
N ALA A 180 -2.67 9.98 6.63
CA ALA A 180 -3.68 10.85 7.17
C ALA A 180 -3.49 11.10 8.68
N ASP A 181 -3.16 10.08 9.46
CA ASP A 181 -2.86 10.21 10.90
C ASP A 181 -1.75 11.24 11.15
N LYS A 182 -0.77 11.32 10.23
CA LYS A 182 0.31 12.29 10.31
C LYS A 182 -0.07 13.69 9.84
N GLN A 183 -0.92 13.81 8.83
CA GLN A 183 -1.26 15.09 8.19
C GLN A 183 -2.53 15.72 8.73
N TRP A 184 -3.49 14.94 9.24
CA TRP A 184 -4.79 15.38 9.73
C TRP A 184 -4.87 15.25 11.27
N GLN A 185 -3.89 15.83 11.95
CA GLN A 185 -3.85 15.82 13.42
C GLN A 185 -5.09 16.51 13.98
N GLY A 186 -5.69 15.91 14.99
CA GLY A 186 -6.91 16.42 15.65
C GLY A 186 -8.22 15.90 15.03
N HIS A 187 -8.17 15.13 13.95
CA HIS A 187 -9.34 14.50 13.37
C HIS A 187 -9.49 13.03 13.80
N ASP A 188 -10.72 12.59 14.08
CA ASP A 188 -11.05 11.17 14.23
C ASP A 188 -11.23 10.55 12.84
N ILE A 189 -10.23 9.80 12.39
CA ILE A 189 -10.16 9.27 11.04
C ILE A 189 -10.66 7.82 11.03
N GLN A 190 -11.58 7.51 10.16
CA GLN A 190 -12.05 6.17 9.86
C GLN A 190 -11.68 5.79 8.42
N VAL A 191 -11.78 4.53 8.08
CA VAL A 191 -11.55 4.03 6.72
C VAL A 191 -12.73 3.18 6.27
N TYR A 192 -13.07 3.26 4.98
CA TYR A 192 -14.10 2.43 4.37
C TYR A 192 -13.61 1.91 3.03
N ALA A 193 -13.67 0.59 2.84
CA ALA A 193 -13.18 -0.06 1.65
C ALA A 193 -14.24 -0.07 0.54
N ALA A 194 -13.87 0.39 -0.64
CA ALA A 194 -14.62 0.10 -1.85
C ALA A 194 -14.54 -1.40 -2.18
N PRO A 195 -15.58 -1.98 -2.81
CA PRO A 195 -15.53 -3.34 -3.32
C PRO A 195 -14.29 -3.59 -4.16
N PHE A 196 -13.75 -4.82 -4.05
CA PHE A 196 -12.58 -5.19 -4.85
C PHE A 196 -12.90 -5.09 -6.34
N CYS A 197 -12.06 -4.37 -7.04
CA CYS A 197 -12.05 -4.34 -8.50
C CYS A 197 -10.75 -4.96 -8.99
N SER A 198 -10.81 -5.76 -10.04
CA SER A 198 -9.60 -6.21 -10.72
C SER A 198 -8.95 -5.02 -11.39
N GLU A 199 -7.88 -4.48 -10.81
CA GLU A 199 -7.06 -3.55 -11.57
C GLU A 199 -6.38 -4.31 -12.72
N PRO A 200 -6.30 -3.70 -13.90
CA PRO A 200 -5.86 -4.36 -15.15
C PRO A 200 -4.40 -4.78 -15.18
N TYR A 201 -3.64 -4.46 -14.15
CA TYR A 201 -2.21 -4.73 -14.07
C TYR A 201 -1.87 -5.89 -13.16
N GLY A 202 -2.04 -7.12 -13.65
CA GLY A 202 -1.45 -8.32 -13.03
C GLY A 202 -2.21 -8.92 -11.85
N GLY A 203 -3.43 -8.47 -11.56
CA GLY A 203 -4.28 -9.06 -10.51
C GLY A 203 -3.88 -8.67 -9.09
N TYR A 204 -4.55 -9.30 -8.11
CA TYR A 204 -4.44 -8.95 -6.70
C TYR A 204 -3.01 -9.06 -6.14
N GLY A 205 -2.31 -10.16 -6.44
CA GLY A 205 -0.94 -10.37 -5.95
C GLY A 205 0.04 -9.28 -6.41
N PHE A 206 -0.02 -8.90 -7.69
CA PHE A 206 0.81 -7.81 -8.22
C PHE A 206 0.45 -6.47 -7.57
N THR A 207 -0.83 -6.22 -7.34
CA THR A 207 -1.31 -5.01 -6.68
C THR A 207 -0.78 -4.90 -5.24
N VAL A 208 -0.76 -6.02 -4.48
CA VAL A 208 -0.20 -6.07 -3.12
C VAL A 208 1.31 -5.83 -3.13
N LEU A 209 2.05 -6.42 -4.09
CA LEU A 209 3.50 -6.17 -4.21
C LEU A 209 3.80 -4.71 -4.56
N ARG A 210 3.04 -4.11 -5.49
CA ARG A 210 3.15 -2.69 -5.84
C ARG A 210 2.84 -1.79 -4.65
N GLU A 211 1.82 -2.12 -3.87
CA GLU A 211 1.46 -1.40 -2.65
C GLU A 211 2.55 -1.53 -1.58
N SER A 212 3.15 -2.72 -1.43
CA SER A 212 4.29 -2.93 -0.53
C SER A 212 5.48 -2.05 -0.89
N ALA A 213 5.82 -1.98 -2.18
CA ALA A 213 6.89 -1.08 -2.66
C ALA A 213 6.55 0.40 -2.43
N ALA A 214 5.28 0.79 -2.64
CA ALA A 214 4.80 2.15 -2.36
C ALA A 214 4.87 2.46 -0.86
N PHE A 215 4.55 1.50 -0.01
CA PHE A 215 4.64 1.63 1.45
C PHE A 215 6.09 1.95 1.88
N VAL A 216 7.05 1.11 1.47
CA VAL A 216 8.49 1.31 1.76
C VAL A 216 8.96 2.67 1.24
N LYS A 217 8.66 3.01 -0.02
CA LYS A 217 9.01 4.31 -0.62
C LYS A 217 8.50 5.50 0.21
N ASN A 218 7.28 5.43 0.72
CA ASN A 218 6.70 6.54 1.49
C ASN A 218 7.22 6.57 2.94
N ALA A 219 7.53 5.42 3.54
CA ALA A 219 8.21 5.35 4.82
C ALA A 219 9.60 6.01 4.76
N LEU A 220 10.41 5.67 3.73
CA LEU A 220 11.73 6.29 3.51
C LEU A 220 11.67 7.79 3.26
N LYS A 221 10.53 8.31 2.75
CA LYS A 221 10.29 9.75 2.59
C LYS A 221 9.72 10.44 3.83
N GLY A 222 9.57 9.72 4.94
CA GLY A 222 8.98 10.26 6.16
C GLY A 222 7.51 10.68 6.03
N ARG A 223 6.75 10.03 5.15
CA ARG A 223 5.34 10.37 4.84
C ARG A 223 4.33 9.52 5.62
N LEU A 224 4.80 8.43 6.26
CA LEU A 224 4.01 7.52 7.10
C LEU A 224 4.24 7.82 8.58
#